data_7651dd6152b0074ef4696170e398000b
#
_entry.id   7651dd6152b0074ef4696170e398000b
#
_cell.length_a   1.000
_cell.length_b   1.000
_cell.length_c   1.000
_cell.angle_alpha   90.00
_cell.angle_beta   90.00
_cell.angle_gamma   90.00
#
_symmetry.space_group_name_H-M   'P 1'
#
loop_
_entity.id
_entity.type
_entity.pdbx_description
1 polymer ?
#
loop_
_entity_poly.entity_id
_entity_poly.type
_entity_poly.pdbx_seq_one_letter_code
_entity_poly.pdbx_strand_id
1 'polypeptide(L)'
;VLALLEKHLAGWKSQGGEAAKIPAPGAPASPGVYMVDKPDVNQGRVGIGHIGVKRDHPDYFALRVMNHILGGGGFVSRIMSRVRSDEGLAYTARSSYDFGVYYPGIFRAYFQSKSESVAHAATLVLEEIEKIRTTPVKKAEIDNARNYMVEVFPRFFASASQVAGTFANEEFTGRSSDFFATYRD
;
A
#
# COMPACT_ATOMS: atom_id res chain seq x y z
N VAL A 1 -33.98 -1.14 -5.93
CA VAL A 1 -32.92 -1.72 -5.11
C VAL A 1 -33.29 -1.61 -3.64
N LEU A 2 -33.57 -0.41 -3.09
CA LEU A 2 -33.91 -0.22 -1.66
C LEU A 2 -35.06 -1.11 -1.23
N ALA A 3 -36.21 -1.12 -1.93
CA ALA A 3 -37.36 -1.95 -1.61
C ALA A 3 -37.06 -3.45 -1.57
N LEU A 4 -36.13 -3.92 -2.41
CA LEU A 4 -35.66 -5.32 -2.38
C LEU A 4 -34.79 -5.60 -1.16
N LEU A 5 -33.90 -4.68 -0.80
CA LEU A 5 -33.09 -4.81 0.41
C LEU A 5 -33.98 -4.81 1.66
N GLU A 6 -34.90 -3.89 1.77
CA GLU A 6 -35.87 -3.82 2.86
C GLU A 6 -36.67 -5.12 2.96
N LYS A 7 -37.19 -5.63 1.82
CA LYS A 7 -37.95 -6.89 1.79
C LYS A 7 -37.12 -8.09 2.28
N HIS A 8 -35.87 -8.20 1.84
CA HIS A 8 -35.04 -9.36 2.16
C HIS A 8 -34.33 -9.25 3.51
N LEU A 9 -34.10 -8.03 4.01
CA LEU A 9 -33.46 -7.79 5.30
C LEU A 9 -34.40 -7.46 6.43
N ALA A 10 -35.74 -7.32 6.17
CA ALA A 10 -36.73 -6.98 7.18
C ALA A 10 -36.76 -7.95 8.38
N GLY A 11 -36.40 -9.20 8.16
CA GLY A 11 -36.30 -10.23 9.20
C GLY A 11 -34.96 -10.27 9.93
N TRP A 12 -33.98 -9.51 9.48
CA TRP A 12 -32.64 -9.49 10.08
C TRP A 12 -32.66 -8.59 11.31
N LYS A 13 -32.82 -9.21 12.46
CA LYS A 13 -32.72 -8.52 13.75
C LYS A 13 -31.31 -8.61 14.27
N SER A 14 -30.79 -7.47 14.73
CA SER A 14 -29.56 -7.48 15.53
C SER A 14 -29.80 -8.38 16.75
N GLN A 15 -28.96 -9.33 16.98
CA GLN A 15 -29.05 -10.22 18.17
C GLN A 15 -28.52 -9.52 19.43
N GLY A 16 -28.13 -8.27 19.33
CA GLY A 16 -27.48 -7.53 20.41
C GLY A 16 -26.10 -8.12 20.74
N GLY A 17 -25.22 -7.29 21.13
CA GLY A 17 -23.86 -7.67 21.49
C GLY A 17 -22.86 -6.60 21.04
N GLU A 18 -21.84 -6.39 21.85
CA GLU A 18 -20.71 -5.58 21.42
C GLU A 18 -19.95 -6.31 20.31
N ALA A 19 -19.52 -5.58 19.30
CA ALA A 19 -18.59 -6.10 18.32
C ALA A 19 -17.33 -6.62 19.05
N ALA A 20 -16.83 -7.78 18.62
CA ALA A 20 -15.62 -8.34 19.19
C ALA A 20 -14.48 -7.32 19.14
N LYS A 21 -13.84 -7.08 20.27
CA LYS A 21 -12.66 -6.20 20.33
C LYS A 21 -11.55 -6.79 19.48
N ILE A 22 -11.06 -6.02 18.52
CA ILE A 22 -9.89 -6.42 17.74
C ILE A 22 -8.67 -6.38 18.67
N PRO A 23 -7.98 -7.50 18.88
CA PRO A 23 -6.83 -7.53 19.78
C PRO A 23 -5.72 -6.63 19.22
N ALA A 24 -4.96 -6.01 20.13
CA ALA A 24 -3.78 -5.29 19.72
C ALA A 24 -2.77 -6.28 19.08
N PRO A 25 -2.06 -5.87 18.00
CA PRO A 25 -1.01 -6.72 17.44
C PRO A 25 0.04 -6.99 18.51
N GLY A 26 0.61 -8.19 18.48
CA GLY A 26 1.76 -8.54 19.32
C GLY A 26 2.96 -7.62 19.04
N ALA A 27 3.98 -7.70 19.89
CA ALA A 27 5.21 -6.97 19.66
C ALA A 27 5.79 -7.35 18.28
N PRO A 28 6.30 -6.36 17.51
CA PRO A 28 6.95 -6.66 16.24
C PRO A 28 8.16 -7.56 16.46
N ALA A 29 8.45 -8.42 15.47
CA ALA A 29 9.69 -9.18 15.47
C ALA A 29 10.91 -8.24 15.52
N SER A 30 11.98 -8.68 16.15
CA SER A 30 13.23 -7.91 16.15
C SER A 30 13.70 -7.66 14.71
N PRO A 31 14.26 -6.49 14.42
CA PRO A 31 14.87 -6.24 13.11
C PRO A 31 15.94 -7.30 12.79
N GLY A 32 15.91 -7.82 11.58
CA GLY A 32 16.85 -8.87 11.18
C GLY A 32 16.65 -9.32 9.74
N VAL A 33 17.51 -10.20 9.30
CA VAL A 33 17.42 -10.89 8.02
C VAL A 33 16.90 -12.30 8.29
N TYR A 34 15.78 -12.62 7.69
CA TYR A 34 15.13 -13.93 7.77
C TYR A 34 15.24 -14.61 6.42
N MET A 35 15.90 -15.75 6.35
CA MET A 35 16.18 -16.44 5.10
C MET A 35 15.59 -17.84 5.12
N VAL A 36 14.93 -18.21 4.01
CA VAL A 36 14.50 -19.58 3.73
C VAL A 36 15.28 -20.06 2.52
N ASP A 37 16.10 -21.09 2.70
CA ASP A 37 16.84 -21.72 1.61
C ASP A 37 15.90 -22.61 0.77
N LYS A 38 15.95 -22.41 -0.55
CA LYS A 38 15.21 -23.20 -1.54
C LYS A 38 16.15 -23.55 -2.70
N PRO A 39 16.92 -24.63 -2.59
CA PRO A 39 17.94 -24.95 -3.58
C PRO A 39 17.39 -25.39 -4.95
N ASP A 40 16.11 -25.71 -5.04
CA ASP A 40 15.39 -26.13 -6.25
C ASP A 40 14.91 -24.97 -7.13
N VAL A 41 15.18 -23.71 -6.73
CA VAL A 41 14.76 -22.53 -7.50
C VAL A 41 15.96 -21.68 -7.90
N ASN A 42 15.88 -21.06 -9.08
CA ASN A 42 16.92 -20.19 -9.62
C ASN A 42 16.69 -18.69 -9.36
N GLN A 43 15.64 -18.35 -8.62
CA GLN A 43 15.28 -16.98 -8.30
C GLN A 43 14.95 -16.85 -6.81
N GLY A 44 15.52 -15.82 -6.21
CA GLY A 44 15.17 -15.40 -4.87
C GLY A 44 14.05 -14.34 -4.86
N ARG A 45 13.16 -14.43 -3.87
CA ARG A 45 12.16 -13.39 -3.57
C ARG A 45 12.57 -12.67 -2.30
N VAL A 46 12.60 -11.35 -2.36
CA VAL A 46 12.97 -10.51 -1.24
C VAL A 46 11.82 -9.58 -0.87
N GLY A 47 11.57 -9.47 0.43
CA GLY A 47 10.70 -8.48 1.02
C GLY A 47 11.47 -7.69 2.09
N ILE A 48 11.49 -6.36 1.95
CA ILE A 48 12.11 -5.43 2.91
C ILE A 48 10.97 -4.58 3.47
N GLY A 49 10.76 -4.57 4.77
CA GLY A 49 9.62 -3.85 5.30
C GLY A 49 9.70 -3.55 6.79
N HIS A 50 8.74 -2.76 7.23
CA HIS A 50 8.55 -2.41 8.63
C HIS A 50 7.07 -2.12 8.91
N ILE A 51 6.71 -2.05 10.19
CA ILE A 51 5.39 -1.60 10.61
C ILE A 51 5.19 -0.15 10.20
N GLY A 52 4.08 0.12 9.52
CA GLY A 52 3.68 1.42 9.05
C GLY A 52 2.82 2.18 10.04
N VAL A 53 1.86 2.94 9.51
CA VAL A 53 0.93 3.76 10.30
C VAL A 53 -0.52 3.40 10.01
N LYS A 54 -1.43 3.93 10.81
CA LYS A 54 -2.87 3.85 10.54
C LYS A 54 -3.27 4.86 9.44
N ARG A 55 -4.42 4.64 8.85
CA ARG A 55 -4.96 5.51 7.78
C ARG A 55 -5.40 6.90 8.24
N ASP A 56 -5.58 7.10 9.55
CA ASP A 56 -5.90 8.38 10.18
C ASP A 56 -4.64 9.19 10.58
N HIS A 57 -3.46 8.69 10.21
CA HIS A 57 -2.20 9.39 10.46
C HIS A 57 -2.14 10.69 9.67
N PRO A 58 -1.67 11.82 10.26
CA PRO A 58 -1.61 13.12 9.58
C PRO A 58 -0.79 13.09 8.27
N ASP A 59 0.23 12.25 8.20
CA ASP A 59 1.08 12.10 7.00
C ASP A 59 0.53 11.09 5.99
N TYR A 60 -0.73 10.66 6.08
CA TYR A 60 -1.32 9.67 5.20
C TYR A 60 -1.09 9.98 3.71
N PHE A 61 -1.41 11.19 3.27
CA PHE A 61 -1.22 11.58 1.87
C PHE A 61 0.26 11.73 1.49
N ALA A 62 1.07 12.30 2.38
CA ALA A 62 2.52 12.41 2.16
C ALA A 62 3.17 11.03 1.97
N LEU A 63 2.80 10.05 2.80
CA LEU A 63 3.27 8.67 2.69
C LEU A 63 2.76 7.97 1.43
N ARG A 64 1.56 8.28 0.96
CA ARG A 64 1.06 7.78 -0.33
C ARG A 64 1.85 8.33 -1.51
N VAL A 65 2.12 9.65 -1.51
CA VAL A 65 2.97 10.29 -2.53
C VAL A 65 4.38 9.70 -2.49
N MET A 66 4.98 9.61 -1.30
CA MET A 66 6.28 9.00 -1.10
C MET A 66 6.34 7.59 -1.67
N ASN A 67 5.39 6.73 -1.31
CA ASN A 67 5.37 5.35 -1.82
C ASN A 67 5.17 5.28 -3.34
N HIS A 68 4.36 6.17 -3.92
CA HIS A 68 4.20 6.24 -5.38
C HIS A 68 5.54 6.54 -6.07
N ILE A 69 6.28 7.52 -5.57
CA ILE A 69 7.60 7.89 -6.09
C ILE A 69 8.60 6.75 -5.89
N LEU A 70 8.61 6.13 -4.71
CA LEU A 70 9.59 5.10 -4.35
C LEU A 70 9.43 3.82 -5.18
N GLY A 71 8.24 3.23 -5.20
CA GLY A 71 8.04 1.93 -5.84
C GLY A 71 6.60 1.60 -6.24
N GLY A 72 5.62 2.44 -5.86
CA GLY A 72 4.21 2.23 -6.16
C GLY A 72 3.77 2.74 -7.54
N GLY A 73 4.52 3.64 -8.15
CA GLY A 73 4.22 4.27 -9.45
C GLY A 73 4.56 3.44 -10.68
N GLY A 74 4.84 2.16 -10.52
CA GLY A 74 5.19 1.27 -11.63
C GLY A 74 6.51 1.68 -12.30
N PHE A 75 6.54 1.76 -13.63
CA PHE A 75 7.77 1.99 -14.40
C PHE A 75 8.45 3.33 -14.14
N VAL A 76 7.73 4.32 -13.66
CA VAL A 76 8.27 5.66 -13.35
C VAL A 76 8.79 5.77 -11.91
N SER A 77 8.64 4.73 -11.10
CA SER A 77 9.12 4.73 -9.72
C SER A 77 10.62 4.43 -9.62
N ARG A 78 11.25 4.95 -8.57
CA ARG A 78 12.70 4.87 -8.37
C ARG A 78 13.20 3.42 -8.28
N ILE A 79 12.57 2.58 -7.46
CA ILE A 79 12.95 1.17 -7.30
C ILE A 79 12.83 0.42 -8.62
N MET A 80 11.74 0.61 -9.37
CA MET A 80 11.56 -0.06 -10.64
C MET A 80 12.60 0.40 -11.67
N SER A 81 12.82 1.71 -11.80
CA SER A 81 13.85 2.26 -12.70
C SER A 81 15.22 1.72 -12.35
N ARG A 82 15.61 1.79 -11.08
CA ARG A 82 16.95 1.41 -10.62
C ARG A 82 17.24 -0.08 -10.79
N VAL A 83 16.31 -0.95 -10.36
CA VAL A 83 16.56 -2.40 -10.33
C VAL A 83 16.28 -3.07 -11.67
N ARG A 84 15.27 -2.60 -12.42
CA ARG A 84 14.88 -3.19 -13.69
C ARG A 84 15.50 -2.48 -14.88
N SER A 85 15.30 -1.16 -15.01
CA SER A 85 15.64 -0.44 -16.24
C SER A 85 17.14 -0.19 -16.36
N ASP A 86 17.80 0.18 -15.26
CA ASP A 86 19.21 0.52 -15.26
C ASP A 86 20.09 -0.73 -15.17
N GLU A 87 19.76 -1.67 -14.29
CA GLU A 87 20.60 -2.82 -13.96
C GLU A 87 20.10 -4.16 -14.51
N GLY A 88 18.82 -4.23 -14.94
CA GLY A 88 18.27 -5.44 -15.51
C GLY A 88 18.16 -6.64 -14.56
N LEU A 89 18.18 -6.39 -13.23
CA LEU A 89 18.29 -7.44 -12.22
C LEU A 89 16.95 -8.12 -11.89
N ALA A 90 15.83 -7.43 -12.11
CA ALA A 90 14.52 -7.96 -11.77
C ALA A 90 13.46 -7.60 -12.81
N TYR A 91 12.54 -8.51 -13.09
CA TYR A 91 11.37 -8.19 -13.91
C TYR A 91 10.39 -7.27 -13.19
N THR A 92 10.23 -7.44 -11.89
CA THR A 92 9.36 -6.63 -11.04
C THR A 92 10.09 -6.26 -9.76
N ALA A 93 10.13 -4.97 -9.46
CA ALA A 93 10.59 -4.42 -8.20
C ALA A 93 9.70 -3.24 -7.82
N ARG A 94 9.10 -3.26 -6.63
CA ARG A 94 8.11 -2.25 -6.24
C ARG A 94 7.99 -2.10 -4.73
N SER A 95 7.31 -1.04 -4.28
CA SER A 95 6.90 -0.89 -2.90
C SER A 95 5.39 -0.74 -2.77
N SER A 96 4.87 -1.11 -1.61
CA SER A 96 3.50 -0.83 -1.17
C SER A 96 3.52 -0.25 0.24
N TYR A 97 2.56 0.60 0.52
CA TYR A 97 2.29 1.11 1.86
C TYR A 97 0.83 0.85 2.17
N ASP A 98 0.58 -0.14 3.00
CA ASP A 98 -0.76 -0.50 3.44
C ASP A 98 -1.05 0.26 4.74
N PHE A 99 -2.14 1.02 4.74
CA PHE A 99 -2.58 1.79 5.90
C PHE A 99 -3.61 1.01 6.67
N GLY A 100 -3.29 0.65 7.90
CA GLY A 100 -4.20 -0.12 8.74
C GLY A 100 -5.41 0.70 9.21
N VAL A 101 -6.53 0.03 9.43
CA VAL A 101 -7.74 0.65 9.97
C VAL A 101 -7.70 0.64 11.50
N TYR A 102 -7.56 -0.53 12.07
CA TYR A 102 -7.63 -0.74 13.53
C TYR A 102 -6.26 -0.70 14.21
N TYR A 103 -5.21 -1.10 13.51
CA TYR A 103 -3.82 -1.06 13.95
C TYR A 103 -2.91 -0.60 12.80
N PRO A 104 -1.64 -0.26 13.09
CA PRO A 104 -0.72 0.17 12.03
C PRO A 104 -0.64 -0.82 10.88
N GLY A 105 -0.58 -0.30 9.66
CA GLY A 105 -0.36 -1.08 8.45
C GLY A 105 1.10 -1.48 8.27
N ILE A 106 1.50 -1.75 7.02
CA ILE A 106 2.84 -2.26 6.69
C ILE A 106 3.38 -1.49 5.49
N PHE A 107 4.62 -1.01 5.59
CA PHE A 107 5.43 -0.67 4.44
C PHE A 107 6.20 -1.91 3.99
N ARG A 108 6.24 -2.18 2.69
CA ARG A 108 7.00 -3.27 2.10
C ARG A 108 7.52 -2.91 0.71
N ALA A 109 8.84 -3.00 0.52
CA ALA A 109 9.46 -3.10 -0.79
C ALA A 109 9.72 -4.57 -1.12
N TYR A 110 9.50 -5.00 -2.36
CA TYR A 110 9.71 -6.37 -2.75
C TYR A 110 10.10 -6.50 -4.21
N PHE A 111 10.89 -7.54 -4.50
CA PHE A 111 11.34 -7.87 -5.83
C PHE A 111 11.64 -9.37 -5.95
N GLN A 112 11.80 -9.81 -7.19
CA GLN A 112 12.27 -11.15 -7.51
C GLN A 112 13.42 -11.03 -8.51
N SER A 113 14.55 -11.66 -8.19
CA SER A 113 15.78 -11.61 -8.98
C SER A 113 16.42 -12.99 -9.04
N LYS A 114 17.36 -13.18 -9.99
CA LYS A 114 18.18 -14.40 -10.02
C LYS A 114 18.93 -14.55 -8.70
N SER A 115 19.15 -15.78 -8.25
CA SER A 115 19.82 -16.06 -6.97
C SER A 115 21.18 -15.37 -6.83
N GLU A 116 21.96 -15.32 -7.90
CA GLU A 116 23.28 -14.68 -7.96
C GLU A 116 23.25 -13.15 -7.78
N SER A 117 22.14 -12.50 -8.14
CA SER A 117 22.00 -11.03 -8.11
C SER A 117 21.09 -10.50 -7.01
N VAL A 118 20.48 -11.38 -6.21
CA VAL A 118 19.55 -11.02 -5.13
C VAL A 118 20.17 -10.03 -4.14
N ALA A 119 21.39 -10.25 -3.69
CA ALA A 119 22.05 -9.40 -2.71
C ALA A 119 22.30 -7.99 -3.28
N HIS A 120 22.76 -7.92 -4.53
CA HIS A 120 22.97 -6.64 -5.20
C HIS A 120 21.66 -5.88 -5.40
N ALA A 121 20.61 -6.55 -5.89
CA ALA A 121 19.28 -5.94 -6.02
C ALA A 121 18.73 -5.44 -4.68
N ALA A 122 18.95 -6.17 -3.57
CA ALA A 122 18.55 -5.75 -2.24
C ALA A 122 19.28 -4.46 -1.81
N THR A 123 20.59 -4.36 -2.09
CA THR A 123 21.38 -3.15 -1.82
C THR A 123 20.81 -1.95 -2.56
N LEU A 124 20.50 -2.09 -3.85
CA LEU A 124 19.91 -0.99 -4.63
C LEU A 124 18.55 -0.53 -4.10
N VAL A 125 17.71 -1.46 -3.68
CA VAL A 125 16.41 -1.12 -3.06
C VAL A 125 16.60 -0.35 -1.74
N LEU A 126 17.56 -0.79 -0.90
CA LEU A 126 17.88 -0.10 0.36
C LEU A 126 18.46 1.29 0.12
N GLU A 127 19.30 1.46 -0.91
CA GLU A 127 19.80 2.77 -1.32
C GLU A 127 18.66 3.73 -1.72
N GLU A 128 17.67 3.28 -2.49
CA GLU A 128 16.54 4.13 -2.88
C GLU A 128 15.62 4.46 -1.67
N ILE A 129 15.46 3.53 -0.75
CA ILE A 129 14.76 3.79 0.53
C ILE A 129 15.52 4.84 1.34
N GLU A 130 16.84 4.77 1.42
CA GLU A 130 17.63 5.76 2.14
C GLU A 130 17.63 7.13 1.44
N LYS A 131 17.73 7.16 0.13
CA LYS A 131 17.69 8.41 -0.65
C LYS A 131 16.36 9.15 -0.47
N ILE A 132 15.21 8.43 -0.46
CA ILE A 132 13.92 9.12 -0.30
C ILE A 132 13.72 9.66 1.11
N ARG A 133 14.44 9.12 2.10
CA ARG A 133 14.44 9.60 3.48
C ARG A 133 15.34 10.82 3.68
N THR A 134 16.45 10.90 2.97
CA THR A 134 17.54 11.86 3.24
C THR A 134 17.68 12.95 2.19
N THR A 135 17.08 12.76 1.02
CA THR A 135 17.21 13.70 -0.09
C THR A 135 15.84 14.18 -0.56
N PRO A 136 15.60 15.48 -0.68
CA PRO A 136 14.36 16.01 -1.20
C PRO A 136 14.01 15.43 -2.57
N VAL A 137 12.75 15.07 -2.74
CA VAL A 137 12.24 14.59 -4.03
C VAL A 137 12.14 15.73 -5.04
N LYS A 138 12.28 15.43 -6.31
CA LYS A 138 12.17 16.43 -7.38
C LYS A 138 10.70 16.85 -7.55
N LYS A 139 10.48 18.13 -7.89
CA LYS A 139 9.13 18.64 -8.16
C LYS A 139 8.37 17.79 -9.18
N ALA A 140 9.03 17.36 -10.24
CA ALA A 140 8.41 16.53 -11.27
C ALA A 140 7.92 15.16 -10.74
N GLU A 141 8.60 14.56 -9.75
CA GLU A 141 8.17 13.31 -9.11
C GLU A 141 6.90 13.54 -8.27
N ILE A 142 6.83 14.67 -7.55
CA ILE A 142 5.65 15.06 -6.77
C ILE A 142 4.47 15.31 -7.70
N ASP A 143 4.66 16.12 -8.75
CA ASP A 143 3.62 16.47 -9.71
C ASP A 143 3.07 15.21 -10.40
N ASN A 144 3.93 14.28 -10.78
CA ASN A 144 3.53 12.99 -11.36
C ASN A 144 2.69 12.16 -10.39
N ALA A 145 3.13 12.03 -9.13
CA ALA A 145 2.40 11.28 -8.12
C ALA A 145 1.03 11.90 -7.81
N ARG A 146 0.96 13.22 -7.67
CA ARG A 146 -0.30 13.93 -7.44
C ARG A 146 -1.26 13.78 -8.62
N ASN A 147 -0.79 14.01 -9.84
CA ASN A 147 -1.59 13.85 -11.05
C ASN A 147 -2.16 12.43 -11.15
N TYR A 148 -1.33 11.41 -10.93
CA TYR A 148 -1.79 10.04 -10.90
C TYR A 148 -2.92 9.81 -9.88
N MET A 149 -2.78 10.33 -8.65
CA MET A 149 -3.80 10.17 -7.61
C MET A 149 -5.11 10.83 -7.99
N VAL A 150 -5.05 12.02 -8.60
CA VAL A 150 -6.24 12.74 -9.08
C VAL A 150 -6.88 12.00 -10.27
N GLU A 151 -6.08 11.51 -11.21
CA GLU A 151 -6.56 10.80 -12.41
C GLU A 151 -7.19 9.43 -12.09
N VAL A 152 -6.69 8.72 -11.07
CA VAL A 152 -7.28 7.43 -10.69
C VAL A 152 -8.51 7.57 -9.79
N PHE A 153 -8.73 8.73 -9.19
CA PHE A 153 -9.85 8.98 -8.28
C PHE A 153 -11.22 8.60 -8.85
N PRO A 154 -11.59 8.96 -10.10
CA PRO A 154 -12.89 8.59 -10.66
C PRO A 154 -13.12 7.08 -10.73
N ARG A 155 -12.05 6.27 -10.73
CA ARG A 155 -12.17 4.80 -10.77
C ARG A 155 -12.83 4.22 -9.52
N PHE A 156 -12.77 4.92 -8.39
CA PHE A 156 -13.49 4.51 -7.17
C PHE A 156 -15.01 4.49 -7.36
N PHE A 157 -15.52 5.19 -8.38
CA PHE A 157 -16.93 5.40 -8.66
C PHE A 157 -17.34 4.98 -10.07
N ALA A 158 -16.52 4.19 -10.76
CA ALA A 158 -16.72 3.85 -12.16
C ALA A 158 -17.91 2.90 -12.43
N SER A 159 -18.42 2.22 -11.40
CA SER A 159 -19.59 1.35 -11.50
C SER A 159 -20.44 1.41 -10.24
N ALA A 160 -21.72 1.02 -10.32
CA ALA A 160 -22.61 0.95 -9.17
C ALA A 160 -22.05 0.06 -8.04
N SER A 161 -21.39 -1.04 -8.40
CA SER A 161 -20.76 -1.92 -7.42
C SER A 161 -19.58 -1.24 -6.72
N GLN A 162 -18.74 -0.50 -7.44
CA GLN A 162 -17.63 0.24 -6.86
C GLN A 162 -18.13 1.37 -5.95
N VAL A 163 -19.17 2.10 -6.35
CA VAL A 163 -19.81 3.12 -5.52
C VAL A 163 -20.32 2.50 -4.22
N ALA A 164 -21.12 1.43 -4.32
CA ALA A 164 -21.66 0.75 -3.14
C ALA A 164 -20.55 0.21 -2.24
N GLY A 165 -19.55 -0.46 -2.80
CA GLY A 165 -18.42 -1.01 -2.06
C GLY A 165 -17.58 0.06 -1.38
N THR A 166 -17.32 1.18 -2.06
CA THR A 166 -16.58 2.31 -1.53
C THR A 166 -17.28 2.89 -0.30
N PHE A 167 -18.55 3.28 -0.42
CA PHE A 167 -19.28 3.87 0.70
C PHE A 167 -19.56 2.87 1.84
N ALA A 168 -19.86 1.61 1.53
CA ALA A 168 -20.01 0.57 2.54
C ALA A 168 -18.73 0.35 3.35
N ASN A 169 -17.57 0.37 2.67
CA ASN A 169 -16.27 0.26 3.34
C ASN A 169 -15.96 1.49 4.21
N GLU A 170 -16.27 2.70 3.74
CA GLU A 170 -16.05 3.92 4.53
C GLU A 170 -16.94 3.93 5.79
N GLU A 171 -18.21 3.56 5.65
CA GLU A 171 -19.14 3.43 6.78
C GLU A 171 -18.65 2.35 7.77
N PHE A 172 -18.33 1.16 7.27
CA PHE A 172 -17.89 0.05 8.10
C PHE A 172 -16.59 0.36 8.86
N THR A 173 -15.70 1.11 8.24
CA THR A 173 -14.38 1.41 8.81
C THR A 173 -14.33 2.77 9.51
N GLY A 174 -15.46 3.51 9.59
CA GLY A 174 -15.58 4.78 10.31
C GLY A 174 -14.72 5.90 9.71
N ARG A 175 -14.55 5.96 8.39
CA ARG A 175 -13.89 7.10 7.75
C ARG A 175 -14.87 8.27 7.66
N SER A 176 -14.36 9.51 7.74
CA SER A 176 -15.18 10.70 7.59
C SER A 176 -15.92 10.73 6.26
N SER A 177 -17.21 11.10 6.28
CA SER A 177 -18.08 11.17 5.09
C SER A 177 -17.64 12.21 4.06
N ASP A 178 -16.83 13.19 4.47
CA ASP A 178 -16.28 14.25 3.61
C ASP A 178 -14.93 13.89 2.97
N PHE A 179 -14.36 12.73 3.31
CA PHE A 179 -13.05 12.29 2.80
C PHE A 179 -12.94 12.37 1.27
N PHE A 180 -13.98 11.92 0.56
CA PHE A 180 -13.95 11.98 -0.91
C PHE A 180 -14.26 13.37 -1.46
N ALA A 181 -14.94 14.23 -0.71
CA ALA A 181 -15.18 15.61 -1.09
C ALA A 181 -13.89 16.44 -1.09
N THR A 182 -13.01 16.16 -0.14
CA THR A 182 -11.72 16.88 0.06
C THR A 182 -10.50 16.14 -0.51
N TYR A 183 -10.70 14.99 -1.15
CA TYR A 183 -9.59 14.12 -1.61
C TYR A 183 -8.64 14.81 -2.60
N ARG A 184 -9.12 15.82 -3.35
CA ARG A 184 -8.34 16.50 -4.39
C ARG A 184 -7.67 17.78 -3.92
N ASP A 185 -8.01 18.25 -2.75
CA ASP A 185 -7.47 19.45 -2.13
C ASP A 185 -6.11 19.17 -1.47
#